data_36630c03536e80df5953a52fda9d22fc
#
_entry.id   36630c03536e80df5953a52fda9d22fc
#
_cell.length_a   1.000
_cell.length_b   1.000
_cell.length_c   1.000
_cell.angle_alpha   90.00
_cell.angle_beta   90.00
_cell.angle_gamma   90.00
#
_symmetry.space_group_name_H-M   'P 1'
#
loop_
_entity.id
_entity.type
_entity.pdbx_description
1 polymer ?
#
loop_
_entity_poly.entity_id
_entity_poly.type
_entity_poly.pdbx_seq_one_letter_code
_entity_poly.pdbx_strand_id
1 'polypeptide(L)'
;DVATVFLVDLSASTSSPAVPPEPVVVEASSDPFDDPMSYGPIWDAPRTVEPIRRVIDVAKDAVALMGDALQDLGDRYAVYGFSGTGRDHVEFKIGKDFADRANASSWASIAEMKPLRYTRMGPAIRHASAKLQAVGAQTKLLIVISDGYPQDVDYGADRNDRDYGMHDTARALADAERVGIGTFCVTIDPAGHDYLRDMCPDGRYLVIDDVESLPEELAKLYLGNVGGP
;
A
#
# COMPACT_ATOMS: atom_id res chain seq x y z
N ASP A 1 -10.39 11.93 19.82
CA ASP A 1 -8.93 12.23 19.77
C ASP A 1 -8.17 11.01 19.29
N VAL A 2 -8.02 10.91 18.00
CA VAL A 2 -7.40 9.78 17.29
C VAL A 2 -6.13 10.27 16.60
N ALA A 3 -5.12 9.39 16.51
CA ALA A 3 -3.97 9.57 15.65
C ALA A 3 -3.77 8.34 14.78
N THR A 4 -3.73 8.53 13.47
CA THR A 4 -3.63 7.46 12.49
C THR A 4 -2.37 7.60 11.63
N VAL A 5 -1.66 6.51 11.42
CA VAL A 5 -0.62 6.41 10.40
C VAL A 5 -1.13 5.56 9.25
N PHE A 6 -1.06 6.08 8.04
CA PHE A 6 -1.12 5.31 6.81
C PHE A 6 0.30 5.01 6.35
N LEU A 7 0.67 3.73 6.37
CA LEU A 7 1.97 3.24 5.96
C LEU A 7 1.83 2.51 4.62
N VAL A 8 2.23 3.18 3.54
CA VAL A 8 2.01 2.75 2.17
C VAL A 8 3.24 2.03 1.63
N ASP A 9 3.02 0.84 1.10
CA ASP A 9 4.05 0.09 0.40
C ASP A 9 4.43 0.79 -0.90
N LEU A 10 5.73 1.01 -1.09
CA LEU A 10 6.33 1.56 -2.29
C LEU A 10 7.19 0.51 -3.00
N SER A 11 6.92 -0.78 -2.82
CA SER A 11 7.64 -1.82 -3.53
C SER A 11 7.36 -1.77 -5.03
N ALA A 12 8.22 -2.42 -5.82
CA ALA A 12 8.14 -2.39 -7.27
C ALA A 12 6.82 -2.98 -7.82
N SER A 13 6.21 -3.93 -7.11
CA SER A 13 4.92 -4.53 -7.47
C SER A 13 3.80 -3.51 -7.57
N THR A 14 3.82 -2.46 -6.74
CA THR A 14 2.81 -1.38 -6.75
C THR A 14 2.77 -0.58 -8.06
N SER A 15 3.72 -0.81 -8.98
CA SER A 15 3.69 -0.28 -10.35
C SER A 15 2.72 -1.02 -11.28
N SER A 16 2.20 -2.17 -10.84
CA SER A 16 1.25 -2.97 -11.62
C SER A 16 -0.04 -2.19 -11.89
N PRO A 17 -0.71 -2.45 -13.04
CA PRO A 17 -2.02 -1.90 -13.30
C PRO A 17 -3.01 -2.20 -12.18
N ALA A 18 -3.78 -1.20 -11.76
CA ALA A 18 -4.82 -1.36 -10.74
C ALA A 18 -5.93 -2.32 -11.21
N VAL A 19 -6.26 -2.23 -12.49
CA VAL A 19 -7.16 -3.18 -13.17
C VAL A 19 -6.33 -3.97 -14.18
N PRO A 20 -6.31 -5.30 -14.10
CA PRO A 20 -5.63 -6.11 -15.09
C PRO A 20 -6.14 -5.75 -16.50
N PRO A 21 -5.26 -5.58 -17.50
CA PRO A 21 -5.70 -5.36 -18.86
C PRO A 21 -6.54 -6.55 -19.34
N GLU A 22 -7.67 -6.26 -19.98
CA GLU A 22 -8.45 -7.32 -20.61
C GLU A 22 -7.56 -8.10 -21.59
N PRO A 23 -7.65 -9.45 -21.59
CA PRO A 23 -6.89 -10.24 -22.55
C PRO A 23 -7.31 -9.81 -23.97
N VAL A 24 -6.38 -9.29 -24.74
CA VAL A 24 -6.62 -9.02 -26.16
C VAL A 24 -6.78 -10.38 -26.83
N VAL A 25 -8.01 -10.75 -27.10
CA VAL A 25 -8.30 -11.90 -27.96
C VAL A 25 -7.91 -11.47 -29.39
N VAL A 26 -6.70 -11.81 -29.78
CA VAL A 26 -6.32 -11.72 -31.19
C VAL A 26 -7.05 -12.89 -31.85
N GLU A 27 -8.21 -12.61 -32.45
CA GLU A 27 -8.81 -13.57 -33.37
C GLU A 27 -7.78 -13.84 -34.47
N ALA A 28 -7.27 -15.04 -34.49
CA ALA A 28 -6.41 -15.46 -35.58
C ALA A 28 -7.23 -15.35 -36.86
N SER A 29 -6.87 -14.44 -37.76
CA SER A 29 -7.46 -14.35 -39.07
C SER A 29 -7.33 -15.73 -39.74
N SER A 30 -8.44 -16.29 -40.18
CA SER A 30 -8.48 -17.58 -40.90
C SER A 30 -8.11 -17.41 -42.38
N ASP A 31 -7.71 -16.21 -42.78
CA ASP A 31 -7.31 -15.97 -44.17
C ASP A 31 -5.83 -16.33 -44.36
N PRO A 32 -5.52 -17.38 -45.18
CA PRO A 32 -4.15 -17.78 -45.42
C PRO A 32 -3.29 -16.75 -46.17
N PHE A 33 -3.88 -15.61 -46.64
CA PHE A 33 -3.20 -14.50 -47.27
C PHE A 33 -3.01 -13.29 -46.36
N ASP A 34 -3.41 -13.34 -45.10
CA ASP A 34 -3.23 -12.26 -44.16
C ASP A 34 -1.75 -12.26 -43.65
N ASP A 35 -0.87 -11.67 -44.45
CA ASP A 35 0.54 -11.50 -44.10
C ASP A 35 0.64 -10.47 -42.96
N PRO A 36 1.15 -10.86 -41.77
CA PRO A 36 1.36 -9.92 -40.67
C PRO A 36 2.26 -8.72 -41.01
N MET A 37 3.01 -8.80 -42.12
CA MET A 37 3.85 -7.70 -42.63
C MET A 37 3.10 -6.75 -43.56
N SER A 38 1.87 -7.07 -43.95
CA SER A 38 1.04 -6.24 -44.89
C SER A 38 0.38 -5.05 -44.18
N TYR A 39 0.39 -4.98 -42.87
CA TYR A 39 -0.06 -3.77 -42.18
C TYR A 39 0.98 -2.68 -42.39
N GLY A 40 0.69 -1.73 -43.25
CA GLY A 40 1.45 -0.49 -43.40
C GLY A 40 1.65 0.17 -42.02
N PRO A 41 2.61 1.10 -41.89
CA PRO A 41 2.99 1.65 -40.59
C PRO A 41 1.76 2.21 -39.87
N ILE A 42 1.48 1.63 -38.68
CA ILE A 42 0.39 2.06 -37.77
C ILE A 42 0.81 3.37 -37.08
N TRP A 43 1.28 4.36 -37.89
CA TRP A 43 1.85 5.61 -37.36
C TRP A 43 0.82 6.72 -37.18
N ASP A 44 -0.38 6.58 -37.74
CA ASP A 44 -1.30 7.70 -37.93
C ASP A 44 -2.55 7.74 -37.05
N ALA A 45 -2.67 6.89 -36.05
CA ALA A 45 -3.68 7.11 -35.03
C ALA A 45 -3.01 7.70 -33.78
N PRO A 46 -3.38 8.90 -33.35
CA PRO A 46 -3.03 9.37 -32.01
C PRO A 46 -3.76 8.46 -31.03
N ARG A 47 -3.10 7.38 -30.61
CA ARG A 47 -3.53 6.61 -29.45
C ARG A 47 -3.28 7.52 -28.26
N THR A 48 -4.29 8.23 -27.82
CA THR A 48 -4.36 8.72 -26.46
C THR A 48 -4.42 7.47 -25.59
N VAL A 49 -3.25 6.90 -25.29
CA VAL A 49 -3.13 5.87 -24.27
C VAL A 49 -3.43 6.59 -22.96
N GLU A 50 -4.64 6.43 -22.44
CA GLU A 50 -4.91 6.88 -21.09
C GLU A 50 -3.85 6.27 -20.18
N PRO A 51 -3.25 7.07 -19.30
CA PRO A 51 -2.22 6.54 -18.41
C PRO A 51 -2.84 5.43 -17.58
N ILE A 52 -2.25 4.22 -17.67
CA ILE A 52 -2.71 3.06 -16.90
C ILE A 52 -2.59 3.42 -15.42
N ARG A 53 -3.71 3.45 -14.73
CA ARG A 53 -3.78 3.68 -13.29
C ARG A 53 -3.13 2.50 -12.57
N ARG A 54 -2.16 2.76 -11.71
CA ARG A 54 -1.39 1.75 -11.00
C ARG A 54 -1.94 1.56 -9.59
N VAL A 55 -1.61 0.43 -8.97
CA VAL A 55 -1.93 0.15 -7.56
C VAL A 55 -1.53 1.29 -6.64
N ILE A 56 -0.30 1.81 -6.79
CA ILE A 56 0.16 2.93 -5.97
C ILE A 56 -0.67 4.20 -6.15
N ASP A 57 -1.20 4.44 -7.35
CA ASP A 57 -1.99 5.64 -7.62
C ASP A 57 -3.33 5.56 -6.88
N VAL A 58 -3.96 4.38 -6.86
CA VAL A 58 -5.19 4.14 -6.06
C VAL A 58 -4.91 4.23 -4.56
N ALA A 59 -3.81 3.66 -4.09
CA ALA A 59 -3.43 3.76 -2.68
C ALA A 59 -3.22 5.22 -2.24
N LYS A 60 -2.55 6.04 -3.06
CA LYS A 60 -2.38 7.49 -2.78
C LYS A 60 -3.70 8.24 -2.76
N ASP A 61 -4.59 7.96 -3.72
CA ASP A 61 -5.91 8.59 -3.78
C ASP A 61 -6.76 8.22 -2.56
N ALA A 62 -6.75 6.95 -2.17
CA ALA A 62 -7.46 6.46 -1.00
C ALA A 62 -6.97 7.14 0.29
N VAL A 63 -5.66 7.24 0.46
CA VAL A 63 -5.04 7.90 1.62
C VAL A 63 -5.31 9.41 1.62
N ALA A 64 -5.32 10.06 0.45
CA ALA A 64 -5.65 11.48 0.33
C ALA A 64 -7.10 11.73 0.74
N LEU A 65 -8.03 10.92 0.23
CA LEU A 65 -9.45 11.02 0.59
C LEU A 65 -9.69 10.80 2.08
N MET A 66 -9.04 9.78 2.67
CA MET A 66 -9.08 9.54 4.10
C MET A 66 -8.50 10.71 4.90
N GLY A 67 -7.39 11.28 4.43
CA GLY A 67 -6.75 12.42 5.06
C GLY A 67 -7.65 13.64 5.14
N ASP A 68 -8.39 13.95 4.08
CA ASP A 68 -9.38 15.03 4.08
C ASP A 68 -10.50 14.75 5.09
N ALA A 69 -11.03 13.53 5.12
CA ALA A 69 -12.07 13.15 6.07
C ALA A 69 -11.59 13.24 7.53
N LEU A 70 -10.38 12.79 7.83
CA LEU A 70 -9.81 12.87 9.17
C LEU A 70 -9.56 14.32 9.61
N GLN A 71 -9.16 15.18 8.68
CA GLN A 71 -8.99 16.60 8.95
C GLN A 71 -10.32 17.27 9.32
N ASP A 72 -11.40 16.94 8.62
CA ASP A 72 -12.73 17.45 8.91
C ASP A 72 -13.26 16.99 10.29
N LEU A 73 -12.87 15.76 10.70
CA LEU A 73 -13.17 15.22 12.03
C LEU A 73 -12.30 15.84 13.15
N GLY A 74 -11.23 16.55 12.79
CA GLY A 74 -10.24 17.08 13.72
C GLY A 74 -9.26 16.04 14.26
N ASP A 75 -9.18 14.87 13.64
CA ASP A 75 -8.25 13.81 14.00
C ASP A 75 -6.88 14.02 13.35
N ARG A 76 -5.84 13.50 14.00
CA ARG A 76 -4.47 13.65 13.53
C ARG A 76 -4.06 12.47 12.68
N TYR A 77 -3.39 12.72 11.56
CA TYR A 77 -2.87 11.66 10.72
C TYR A 77 -1.51 11.98 10.13
N ALA A 78 -0.78 10.93 9.79
CA ALA A 78 0.44 10.98 9.03
C ALA A 78 0.40 9.97 7.89
N VAL A 79 1.13 10.26 6.81
CA VAL A 79 1.26 9.40 5.63
C VAL A 79 2.74 9.15 5.38
N TYR A 80 3.13 7.90 5.47
CA TYR A 80 4.48 7.46 5.21
C TYR A 80 4.49 6.40 4.13
N GLY A 81 5.54 6.38 3.32
CA GLY A 81 5.80 5.31 2.38
C GLY A 81 7.04 4.54 2.77
N PHE A 82 7.11 3.26 2.43
CA PHE A 82 8.27 2.44 2.72
C PHE A 82 8.67 1.54 1.55
N SER A 83 9.95 1.24 1.49
CA SER A 83 10.54 0.22 0.63
C SER A 83 11.88 -0.22 1.23
N GLY A 84 12.59 -1.13 0.59
CA GLY A 84 13.91 -1.54 1.07
C GLY A 84 14.73 -2.29 0.04
N THR A 85 16.03 -2.39 0.29
CA THR A 85 16.96 -3.30 -0.40
C THR A 85 17.99 -3.75 0.59
N GLY A 86 17.79 -4.92 1.17
CA GLY A 86 18.64 -5.43 2.22
C GLY A 86 18.47 -4.65 3.55
N ARG A 87 19.14 -5.16 4.59
CA ARG A 87 19.04 -4.61 5.96
C ARG A 87 19.59 -3.19 6.09
N ASP A 88 20.55 -2.82 5.23
CA ASP A 88 21.28 -1.56 5.32
C ASP A 88 20.59 -0.42 4.55
N HIS A 89 19.59 -0.75 3.74
CA HIS A 89 18.88 0.22 2.91
C HIS A 89 17.36 0.08 3.08
N VAL A 90 16.85 0.58 4.19
CA VAL A 90 15.41 0.71 4.42
C VAL A 90 15.01 2.15 4.13
N GLU A 91 14.17 2.32 3.14
CA GLU A 91 13.65 3.62 2.74
C GLU A 91 12.35 3.91 3.46
N PHE A 92 12.26 5.09 4.07
CA PHE A 92 11.06 5.59 4.72
C PHE A 92 10.79 7.00 4.21
N LYS A 93 9.73 7.15 3.44
CA LYS A 93 9.35 8.41 2.79
C LYS A 93 8.26 9.10 3.61
N ILE A 94 8.44 10.39 3.86
CA ILE A 94 7.46 11.19 4.55
C ILE A 94 6.61 11.93 3.51
N GLY A 95 5.36 11.52 3.35
CA GLY A 95 4.37 12.26 2.58
C GLY A 95 3.78 13.40 3.39
N LYS A 96 3.36 13.08 4.63
CA LYS A 96 2.88 14.04 5.63
C LYS A 96 3.22 13.53 7.03
N ASP A 97 3.88 14.33 7.84
CA ASP A 97 4.08 14.01 9.27
C ASP A 97 2.93 14.61 10.13
N PHE A 98 2.82 14.17 11.38
CA PHE A 98 1.83 14.69 12.32
C PHE A 98 1.95 16.18 12.58
N ALA A 99 3.17 16.73 12.55
CA ALA A 99 3.44 18.16 12.71
C ALA A 99 3.06 19.00 11.48
N ASP A 100 2.89 18.36 10.33
CA ASP A 100 2.61 19.07 9.08
C ASP A 100 1.11 19.40 8.99
N ARG A 101 0.81 20.54 8.39
CA ARG A 101 -0.56 20.84 7.97
C ARG A 101 -0.87 20.10 6.68
N ALA A 102 -2.09 19.59 6.54
CA ALA A 102 -2.58 19.12 5.26
C ALA A 102 -2.78 20.34 4.33
N ASN A 103 -1.91 20.47 3.36
CA ASN A 103 -1.87 21.57 2.39
C ASN A 103 -1.30 21.07 1.05
N ALA A 104 -1.23 21.96 0.07
CA ALA A 104 -0.73 21.62 -1.26
C ALA A 104 0.68 20.97 -1.25
N SER A 105 1.54 21.36 -0.29
CA SER A 105 2.89 20.78 -0.19
C SER A 105 2.87 19.32 0.30
N SER A 106 2.07 19.00 1.33
CA SER A 106 1.95 17.61 1.78
C SER A 106 1.27 16.73 0.73
N TRP A 107 0.26 17.24 0.05
CA TRP A 107 -0.35 16.50 -1.07
C TRP A 107 0.63 16.28 -2.22
N ALA A 108 1.46 17.26 -2.55
CA ALA A 108 2.52 17.09 -3.54
C ALA A 108 3.53 16.02 -3.12
N SER A 109 3.94 15.99 -1.84
CA SER A 109 4.86 14.97 -1.31
C SER A 109 4.27 13.55 -1.38
N ILE A 110 2.96 13.40 -1.12
CA ILE A 110 2.28 12.12 -1.27
C ILE A 110 2.20 11.73 -2.77
N ALA A 111 1.86 12.67 -3.65
CA ALA A 111 1.78 12.45 -5.08
C ALA A 111 3.13 12.04 -5.69
N GLU A 112 4.25 12.55 -5.17
CA GLU A 112 5.60 12.21 -5.60
C GLU A 112 6.08 10.82 -5.16
N MET A 113 5.37 10.12 -4.28
CA MET A 113 5.68 8.74 -3.92
C MET A 113 5.60 7.85 -5.16
N LYS A 114 6.66 7.06 -5.38
CA LYS A 114 6.82 6.21 -6.57
C LYS A 114 7.19 4.80 -6.15
N PRO A 115 6.84 3.78 -6.95
CA PRO A 115 7.36 2.43 -6.77
C PRO A 115 8.88 2.43 -6.77
N LEU A 116 9.47 1.70 -5.82
CA LEU A 116 10.92 1.66 -5.60
C LEU A 116 11.46 0.23 -5.76
N ARG A 117 11.57 -0.52 -4.65
CA ARG A 117 12.30 -1.79 -4.62
C ARG A 117 11.50 -2.92 -3.98
N TYR A 118 11.93 -3.41 -2.81
CA TYR A 118 11.33 -4.55 -2.13
C TYR A 118 10.46 -4.14 -0.94
N THR A 119 9.74 -5.11 -0.37
CA THR A 119 8.74 -4.92 0.68
C THR A 119 9.34 -5.28 2.04
N ARG A 120 10.10 -4.35 2.66
CA ARG A 120 10.69 -4.55 3.99
C ARG A 120 9.80 -3.95 5.08
N MET A 121 8.74 -4.66 5.46
CA MET A 121 7.68 -4.16 6.34
C MET A 121 8.10 -3.98 7.79
N GLY A 122 8.75 -4.96 8.39
CA GLY A 122 9.02 -4.96 9.83
C GLY A 122 9.71 -3.70 10.34
N PRO A 123 10.85 -3.28 9.78
CA PRO A 123 11.51 -2.03 10.15
C PRO A 123 10.64 -0.79 9.93
N ALA A 124 9.85 -0.75 8.85
CA ALA A 124 8.96 0.37 8.55
C ALA A 124 7.84 0.49 9.58
N ILE A 125 7.23 -0.63 9.98
CA ILE A 125 6.22 -0.70 11.03
C ILE A 125 6.79 -0.20 12.35
N ARG A 126 7.98 -0.65 12.76
CA ARG A 126 8.62 -0.21 14.00
C ARG A 126 8.89 1.29 13.99
N HIS A 127 9.39 1.83 12.87
CA HIS A 127 9.65 3.26 12.75
C HIS A 127 8.35 4.09 12.78
N ALA A 128 7.33 3.69 12.05
CA ALA A 128 6.02 4.32 12.07
C ALA A 128 5.37 4.27 13.45
N SER A 129 5.48 3.13 14.15
CA SER A 129 4.98 2.94 15.51
C SER A 129 5.69 3.88 16.51
N ALA A 130 7.00 4.04 16.40
CA ALA A 130 7.75 4.96 17.25
C ALA A 130 7.30 6.42 17.04
N LYS A 131 7.06 6.84 15.80
CA LYS A 131 6.52 8.18 15.50
C LYS A 131 5.11 8.35 16.07
N LEU A 132 4.25 7.36 15.88
CA LEU A 132 2.86 7.38 16.37
C LEU A 132 2.81 7.35 17.91
N GLN A 133 3.71 6.62 18.55
CA GLN A 133 3.79 6.55 20.00
C GLN A 133 4.12 7.91 20.63
N ALA A 134 4.92 8.73 19.95
CA ALA A 134 5.27 10.08 20.40
C ALA A 134 4.11 11.08 20.32
N VAL A 135 3.01 10.72 19.63
CA VAL A 135 1.82 11.58 19.53
C VAL A 135 0.95 11.39 20.75
N GLY A 136 0.54 12.47 21.39
CA GLY A 136 -0.39 12.44 22.52
C GLY A 136 -1.83 12.26 22.04
N ALA A 137 -2.28 11.02 21.78
CA ALA A 137 -3.64 10.67 21.39
C ALA A 137 -4.17 9.53 22.24
N GLN A 138 -5.49 9.49 22.46
CA GLN A 138 -6.15 8.40 23.22
C GLN A 138 -6.19 7.11 22.39
N THR A 139 -6.58 7.23 21.12
CA THR A 139 -6.61 6.10 20.18
C THR A 139 -5.51 6.28 19.15
N LYS A 140 -4.75 5.23 18.90
CA LYS A 140 -3.66 5.20 17.94
C LYS A 140 -3.86 4.05 16.97
N LEU A 141 -3.85 4.35 15.67
CA LEU A 141 -4.04 3.37 14.61
C LEU A 141 -2.86 3.39 13.63
N LEU A 142 -2.37 2.22 13.29
CA LEU A 142 -1.40 2.00 12.23
C LEU A 142 -2.04 1.13 11.15
N ILE A 143 -2.29 1.70 9.98
CA ILE A 143 -2.86 1.02 8.83
C ILE A 143 -1.76 0.83 7.79
N VAL A 144 -1.38 -0.41 7.54
CA VAL A 144 -0.39 -0.81 6.53
C VAL A 144 -1.15 -1.16 5.25
N ILE A 145 -0.79 -0.53 4.14
CA ILE A 145 -1.40 -0.76 2.83
C ILE A 145 -0.31 -1.33 1.91
N SER A 146 -0.48 -2.56 1.44
CA SER A 146 0.49 -3.28 0.61
C SER A 146 -0.22 -4.13 -0.45
N ASP A 147 0.48 -4.41 -1.55
CA ASP A 147 0.01 -5.29 -2.63
C ASP A 147 0.64 -6.69 -2.60
N GLY A 148 1.34 -7.02 -1.51
CA GLY A 148 2.00 -8.31 -1.39
C GLY A 148 2.55 -8.60 0.00
N TYR A 149 3.22 -9.74 0.13
CA TYR A 149 3.84 -10.16 1.38
C TYR A 149 5.27 -9.58 1.55
N PRO A 150 5.78 -9.55 2.81
CA PRO A 150 7.11 -9.02 3.09
C PRO A 150 8.21 -9.83 2.40
N GLN A 151 8.94 -9.21 1.48
CA GLN A 151 10.03 -9.85 0.73
C GLN A 151 11.16 -8.86 0.45
N ASP A 152 12.41 -9.31 0.68
CA ASP A 152 13.61 -8.56 0.33
C ASP A 152 14.77 -9.52 0.06
N VAL A 153 15.87 -9.01 -0.49
CA VAL A 153 17.04 -9.83 -0.92
C VAL A 153 17.75 -10.56 0.20
N ASP A 154 17.72 -10.04 1.43
CA ASP A 154 18.33 -10.62 2.63
C ASP A 154 17.33 -10.73 3.81
N TYR A 155 16.06 -10.92 3.51
CA TYR A 155 14.99 -11.05 4.49
C TYR A 155 14.74 -12.52 4.79
N GLY A 156 15.80 -13.21 5.21
CA GLY A 156 15.85 -14.64 5.48
C GLY A 156 17.18 -15.25 5.11
N ALA A 157 17.35 -16.55 5.36
CA ALA A 157 18.55 -17.31 5.00
C ALA A 157 18.65 -17.57 3.49
N ASP A 158 17.52 -17.64 2.81
CA ASP A 158 17.38 -17.80 1.37
C ASP A 158 16.42 -16.74 0.83
N ARG A 159 16.66 -16.29 -0.41
CA ARG A 159 15.79 -15.33 -1.12
C ARG A 159 14.36 -15.81 -1.28
N ASN A 160 14.13 -17.13 -1.28
CA ASN A 160 12.82 -17.73 -1.36
C ASN A 160 12.19 -17.99 0.02
N ASP A 161 12.93 -17.73 1.10
CA ASP A 161 12.44 -17.86 2.47
C ASP A 161 11.52 -16.68 2.79
N ARG A 162 10.22 -16.96 2.77
CA ARG A 162 9.18 -15.98 3.10
C ARG A 162 8.94 -15.88 4.62
N ASP A 163 9.31 -16.89 5.35
CA ASP A 163 8.96 -17.06 6.76
C ASP A 163 9.60 -15.99 7.63
N TYR A 164 10.87 -15.65 7.37
CA TYR A 164 11.54 -14.62 8.15
C TYR A 164 10.88 -13.24 8.01
N GLY A 165 10.55 -12.83 6.79
CA GLY A 165 9.88 -11.55 6.53
C GLY A 165 8.50 -11.49 7.20
N MET A 166 7.73 -12.58 7.13
CA MET A 166 6.43 -12.69 7.80
C MET A 166 6.57 -12.66 9.32
N HIS A 167 7.49 -13.43 9.89
CA HIS A 167 7.73 -13.45 11.35
C HIS A 167 8.23 -12.09 11.87
N ASP A 168 9.13 -11.41 11.14
CA ASP A 168 9.61 -10.08 11.53
C ASP A 168 8.49 -9.05 11.49
N THR A 169 7.61 -9.12 10.47
CA THR A 169 6.45 -8.27 10.34
C THR A 169 5.42 -8.55 11.44
N ALA A 170 5.07 -9.81 11.66
CA ALA A 170 4.16 -10.23 12.74
C ALA A 170 4.68 -9.75 14.10
N ARG A 171 5.98 -9.87 14.34
CA ARG A 171 6.61 -9.37 15.57
C ARG A 171 6.52 -7.85 15.68
N ALA A 172 6.73 -7.11 14.59
CA ALA A 172 6.62 -5.65 14.60
C ALA A 172 5.19 -5.18 14.89
N LEU A 173 4.18 -5.85 14.34
CA LEU A 173 2.76 -5.60 14.61
C LEU A 173 2.43 -5.87 16.09
N ALA A 174 2.82 -7.04 16.61
CA ALA A 174 2.60 -7.40 18.00
C ALA A 174 3.32 -6.45 18.99
N ASP A 175 4.51 -5.95 18.64
CA ASP A 175 5.22 -4.95 19.44
C ASP A 175 4.47 -3.61 19.47
N ALA A 176 3.87 -3.18 18.34
CA ALA A 176 3.03 -1.99 18.28
C ALA A 176 1.77 -2.13 19.14
N GLU A 177 1.11 -3.28 19.09
CA GLU A 177 -0.10 -3.53 19.90
C GLU A 177 0.19 -3.54 21.41
N ARG A 178 1.33 -4.08 21.82
CA ARG A 178 1.73 -4.08 23.24
C ARG A 178 1.93 -2.68 23.80
N VAL A 179 2.17 -1.68 22.97
CA VAL A 179 2.26 -0.27 23.39
C VAL A 179 0.98 0.52 23.12
N GLY A 180 -0.13 -0.16 22.85
CA GLY A 180 -1.45 0.44 22.70
C GLY A 180 -1.73 1.05 21.31
N ILE A 181 -1.02 0.59 20.28
CA ILE A 181 -1.30 0.97 18.89
C ILE A 181 -2.14 -0.13 18.24
N GLY A 182 -3.37 0.17 17.82
CA GLY A 182 -4.16 -0.75 17.00
C GLY A 182 -3.54 -0.88 15.62
N THR A 183 -3.33 -2.12 15.15
CA THR A 183 -2.72 -2.38 13.83
C THR A 183 -3.70 -3.00 12.88
N PHE A 184 -3.63 -2.61 11.61
CA PHE A 184 -4.38 -3.20 10.51
C PHE A 184 -3.50 -3.35 9.27
N CYS A 185 -3.61 -4.51 8.62
CA CYS A 185 -2.99 -4.73 7.32
C CYS A 185 -4.09 -4.80 6.25
N VAL A 186 -3.97 -3.96 5.23
CA VAL A 186 -4.86 -3.95 4.08
C VAL A 186 -4.06 -4.35 2.85
N THR A 187 -4.51 -5.38 2.15
CA THR A 187 -3.85 -5.85 0.93
C THR A 187 -4.84 -6.00 -0.21
N ILE A 188 -4.33 -5.78 -1.41
CA ILE A 188 -5.04 -6.07 -2.67
C ILE A 188 -4.54 -7.36 -3.32
N ASP A 189 -3.60 -8.09 -2.68
CA ASP A 189 -3.17 -9.40 -3.13
C ASP A 189 -4.26 -10.44 -2.87
N PRO A 190 -4.83 -11.09 -3.91
CA PRO A 190 -5.84 -12.15 -3.72
C PRO A 190 -5.34 -13.31 -2.84
N ALA A 191 -4.03 -13.57 -2.82
CA ALA A 191 -3.41 -14.56 -1.94
C ALA A 191 -3.21 -14.06 -0.50
N GLY A 192 -3.64 -12.83 -0.20
CA GLY A 192 -3.44 -12.19 1.10
C GLY A 192 -3.95 -12.98 2.29
N HIS A 193 -5.07 -13.70 2.15
CA HIS A 193 -5.61 -14.53 3.22
C HIS A 193 -4.64 -15.62 3.71
N ASP A 194 -3.78 -16.15 2.83
CA ASP A 194 -2.87 -17.24 3.17
C ASP A 194 -1.76 -16.80 4.13
N TYR A 195 -1.25 -15.59 3.98
CA TYR A 195 -0.15 -15.09 4.81
C TYR A 195 -0.57 -14.07 5.86
N LEU A 196 -1.58 -13.26 5.62
CA LEU A 196 -2.04 -12.26 6.59
C LEU A 196 -2.65 -12.90 7.83
N ARG A 197 -3.31 -14.06 7.68
CA ARG A 197 -3.84 -14.81 8.82
C ARG A 197 -2.75 -15.18 9.82
N ASP A 198 -1.56 -15.55 9.32
CA ASP A 198 -0.43 -15.95 10.17
C ASP A 198 0.41 -14.75 10.63
N MET A 199 0.37 -13.65 9.85
CA MET A 199 1.14 -12.44 10.11
C MET A 199 0.40 -11.45 11.03
N CYS A 200 -0.92 -11.32 10.88
CA CYS A 200 -1.70 -10.33 11.62
C CYS A 200 -2.38 -10.95 12.83
N PRO A 201 -2.02 -10.55 14.05
CA PRO A 201 -2.69 -10.99 15.26
C PRO A 201 -4.19 -10.68 15.23
N ASP A 202 -4.99 -11.58 15.81
CA ASP A 202 -6.44 -11.39 15.99
C ASP A 202 -7.24 -11.12 14.70
N GLY A 203 -6.70 -11.50 13.53
CA GLY A 203 -7.38 -11.35 12.25
C GLY A 203 -7.56 -9.88 11.82
N ARG A 204 -6.73 -8.97 12.30
CA ARG A 204 -6.80 -7.55 11.94
C ARG A 204 -6.19 -7.29 10.57
N TYR A 205 -6.79 -7.86 9.57
CA TYR A 205 -6.43 -7.62 8.19
C TYR A 205 -7.67 -7.60 7.28
N LEU A 206 -7.51 -6.98 6.13
CA LEU A 206 -8.51 -6.93 5.09
C LEU A 206 -7.84 -7.25 3.75
N VAL A 207 -8.43 -8.20 3.02
CA VAL A 207 -8.08 -8.48 1.62
C VAL A 207 -9.13 -7.81 0.75
N ILE A 208 -8.70 -6.99 -0.19
CA ILE A 208 -9.55 -6.23 -1.09
C ILE A 208 -9.45 -6.87 -2.46
N ASP A 209 -10.57 -7.39 -2.97
CA ASP A 209 -10.63 -8.04 -4.29
C ASP A 209 -10.59 -7.03 -5.43
N ASP A 210 -11.13 -5.83 -5.20
CA ASP A 210 -11.14 -4.72 -6.16
C ASP A 210 -10.40 -3.52 -5.57
N VAL A 211 -9.24 -3.21 -6.14
CA VAL A 211 -8.41 -2.12 -5.66
C VAL A 211 -9.12 -0.75 -5.70
N GLU A 212 -10.06 -0.56 -6.60
CA GLU A 212 -10.86 0.68 -6.68
C GLU A 212 -11.80 0.84 -5.47
N SER A 213 -12.11 -0.23 -4.75
CA SER A 213 -12.89 -0.17 -3.51
C SER A 213 -12.06 0.24 -2.28
N LEU A 214 -10.74 0.35 -2.40
CA LEU A 214 -9.83 0.67 -1.28
C LEU A 214 -10.25 1.91 -0.47
N PRO A 215 -10.67 3.04 -1.07
CA PRO A 215 -11.08 4.21 -0.30
C PRO A 215 -12.28 3.93 0.63
N GLU A 216 -13.29 3.21 0.11
CA GLU A 216 -14.49 2.85 0.88
C GLU A 216 -14.17 1.89 2.02
N GLU A 217 -13.34 0.88 1.75
CA GLU A 217 -12.94 -0.12 2.73
C GLU A 217 -12.06 0.48 3.84
N LEU A 218 -11.17 1.41 3.52
CA LEU A 218 -10.41 2.17 4.53
C LEU A 218 -11.33 3.01 5.42
N ALA A 219 -12.35 3.64 4.85
CA ALA A 219 -13.31 4.42 5.64
C ALA A 219 -14.10 3.53 6.61
N LYS A 220 -14.59 2.38 6.15
CA LYS A 220 -15.27 1.38 7.00
C LYS A 220 -14.36 0.88 8.13
N LEU A 221 -13.12 0.53 7.79
CA LEU A 221 -12.13 0.08 8.75
C LEU A 221 -11.87 1.14 9.83
N TYR A 222 -11.69 2.40 9.42
CA TYR A 222 -11.47 3.50 10.36
C TYR A 222 -12.66 3.66 11.31
N LEU A 223 -13.88 3.80 10.77
CA LEU A 223 -15.08 3.99 11.56
C LEU A 223 -15.36 2.83 12.53
N GLY A 224 -15.09 1.60 12.11
CA GLY A 224 -15.25 0.40 12.93
C GLY A 224 -14.28 0.33 14.13
N ASN A 225 -13.14 1.04 14.05
CA ASN A 225 -12.13 1.03 15.11
C ASN A 225 -12.13 2.28 16.01
N VAL A 226 -12.74 3.35 15.57
CA VAL A 226 -12.82 4.63 16.31
C VAL A 226 -14.18 4.82 16.97
N GLY A 227 -15.23 4.18 16.43
CA GLY A 227 -16.61 4.26 16.95
C GLY A 227 -16.98 3.25 18.03
N GLY A 228 -16.03 2.65 18.75
CA GLY A 228 -16.32 1.78 19.89
C GLY A 228 -17.02 2.53 21.05
N PRO A 229 -17.85 1.81 21.85
CA PRO A 229 -18.79 2.37 22.81
C PRO A 229 -18.15 3.23 23.88
#